data_3e022198cb0152a2cb62fb42409332b4
#
_entry.id   3e022198cb0152a2cb62fb42409332b4
#
_cell.length_a   1.000
_cell.length_b   1.000
_cell.length_c   1.000
_cell.angle_alpha   90.00
_cell.angle_beta   90.00
_cell.angle_gamma   90.00
#
_symmetry.space_group_name_H-M   'P 1'
#
loop_
_entity.id
_entity.type
_entity.pdbx_description
1 polymer ?
#
loop_
_entity_poly.entity_id
_entity_poly.type
_entity_poly.pdbx_seq_one_letter_code
_entity_poly.pdbx_strand_id
1 'polypeptide(L)'
;MDCVNDVEERLQTARYAEVVSALRDINRAALNAETGQRGYFITLDRRYRASYEFGRDLYPRAIERLKTLSRSSEDARIERLVAEVEDAGDAKIEELAQTVELIEAGEIVAAQQRILSNEGRLYMERLNDALTRLEAVERGLQSNASQQAFRSERQVLPLLVVTLVLMAAGLGFGLVLAMRASRAEALAGRAQELEEARDRADLLARELNHRVKNLFAVILAIVRMSGRGQPEAAPVVDNIAARIHALLEAHNV
;
A
#
# COMPACT_ATOMS: atom_id res chain seq x y z
N MET A 1 -9.76 -6.36 -6.25
CA MET A 1 -9.88 -5.09 -6.99
C MET A 1 -8.62 -4.79 -7.80
N ASP A 2 -7.44 -5.15 -7.30
CA ASP A 2 -6.16 -4.86 -7.97
C ASP A 2 -5.95 -5.57 -9.32
N CYS A 3 -6.45 -6.79 -9.47
CA CYS A 3 -6.29 -7.57 -10.71
C CYS A 3 -7.10 -7.01 -11.91
N VAL A 4 -8.21 -6.32 -11.65
CA VAL A 4 -9.04 -5.69 -12.70
C VAL A 4 -8.38 -4.42 -13.21
N ASN A 5 -7.83 -3.60 -12.31
CA ASN A 5 -7.09 -2.38 -12.66
C ASN A 5 -5.82 -2.68 -13.47
N ASP A 6 -5.10 -3.75 -13.12
CA ASP A 6 -3.87 -4.19 -13.81
C ASP A 6 -4.16 -4.66 -15.25
N VAL A 7 -5.29 -5.33 -15.45
CA VAL A 7 -5.74 -5.75 -16.80
C VAL A 7 -6.16 -4.54 -17.63
N GLU A 8 -6.87 -3.59 -17.04
CA GLU A 8 -7.35 -2.38 -17.72
C GLU A 8 -6.19 -1.47 -18.14
N GLU A 9 -5.18 -1.30 -17.28
CA GLU A 9 -3.96 -0.54 -17.58
C GLU A 9 -3.15 -1.18 -18.72
N ARG A 10 -3.01 -2.51 -18.73
CA ARG A 10 -2.35 -3.25 -19.83
C ARG A 10 -3.09 -3.11 -21.15
N LEU A 11 -4.42 -3.16 -21.13
CA LEU A 11 -5.23 -2.98 -22.32
C LEU A 11 -5.11 -1.55 -22.88
N GLN A 12 -5.10 -0.53 -22.01
CA GLN A 12 -4.91 0.87 -22.42
C GLN A 12 -3.52 1.11 -22.99
N THR A 13 -2.48 0.54 -22.35
CA THR A 13 -1.10 0.65 -22.83
C THR A 13 -0.93 -0.05 -24.19
N ALA A 14 -1.50 -1.23 -24.38
CA ALA A 14 -1.48 -1.95 -25.64
C ALA A 14 -2.22 -1.16 -26.73
N ARG A 15 -3.39 -0.61 -26.42
CA ARG A 15 -4.15 0.24 -27.36
C ARG A 15 -3.34 1.47 -27.78
N TYR A 16 -2.73 2.20 -26.84
CA TYR A 16 -1.88 3.36 -27.14
C TYR A 16 -0.74 2.97 -28.08
N ALA A 17 -0.05 1.86 -27.83
CA ALA A 17 1.03 1.38 -28.70
C ALA A 17 0.53 1.08 -30.11
N GLU A 18 -0.68 0.54 -30.26
CA GLU A 18 -1.30 0.27 -31.55
C GLU A 18 -1.70 1.56 -32.28
N VAL A 19 -2.25 2.55 -31.57
CA VAL A 19 -2.55 3.88 -32.16
C VAL A 19 -1.28 4.54 -32.67
N VAL A 20 -0.21 4.61 -31.85
CA VAL A 20 1.08 5.17 -32.25
C VAL A 20 1.67 4.42 -33.44
N SER A 21 1.52 3.10 -33.50
CA SER A 21 1.93 2.31 -34.67
C SER A 21 1.16 2.70 -35.93
N ALA A 22 -0.17 2.86 -35.85
CA ALA A 22 -1.00 3.28 -36.98
C ALA A 22 -0.63 4.71 -37.46
N LEU A 23 -0.38 5.66 -36.55
CA LEU A 23 0.08 7.01 -36.89
C LEU A 23 1.43 6.99 -37.62
N ARG A 24 2.37 6.16 -37.16
CA ARG A 24 3.66 5.98 -37.84
C ARG A 24 3.51 5.37 -39.23
N ASP A 25 2.59 4.41 -39.38
CA ASP A 25 2.34 3.79 -40.68
C ASP A 25 1.72 4.79 -41.66
N ILE A 26 0.82 5.69 -41.22
CA ILE A 26 0.27 6.79 -42.02
C ILE A 26 1.38 7.74 -42.47
N ASN A 27 2.21 8.20 -41.54
CA ASN A 27 3.33 9.09 -41.86
C ASN A 27 4.33 8.43 -42.85
N ARG A 28 4.65 7.15 -42.60
CA ARG A 28 5.52 6.37 -43.48
C ARG A 28 4.92 6.19 -44.87
N ALA A 29 3.63 5.99 -44.97
CA ALA A 29 2.92 5.87 -46.24
C ALA A 29 3.05 7.17 -47.07
N ALA A 30 2.76 8.31 -46.44
CA ALA A 30 2.87 9.63 -47.11
C ALA A 30 4.31 9.93 -47.52
N LEU A 31 5.30 9.68 -46.65
CA LEU A 31 6.72 9.90 -46.97
C LEU A 31 7.23 9.00 -48.10
N ASN A 32 6.85 7.71 -48.11
CA ASN A 32 7.25 6.80 -49.17
C ASN A 32 6.62 7.20 -50.50
N ALA A 33 5.34 7.59 -50.49
CA ALA A 33 4.65 8.06 -51.68
C ALA A 33 5.27 9.34 -52.21
N GLU A 34 5.58 10.33 -51.37
CA GLU A 34 6.22 11.56 -51.79
C GLU A 34 7.63 11.33 -52.32
N THR A 35 8.45 10.54 -51.61
CA THR A 35 9.81 10.20 -52.03
C THR A 35 9.81 9.46 -53.36
N GLY A 36 8.89 8.52 -53.53
CA GLY A 36 8.70 7.79 -54.77
C GLY A 36 8.28 8.69 -55.91
N GLN A 37 7.30 9.58 -55.72
CA GLN A 37 6.83 10.55 -56.70
C GLN A 37 7.96 11.49 -57.17
N ARG A 38 8.71 12.05 -56.22
CA ARG A 38 9.84 12.95 -56.53
C ARG A 38 10.97 12.22 -57.28
N GLY A 39 11.34 11.02 -56.82
CA GLY A 39 12.33 10.17 -57.49
C GLY A 39 11.90 9.80 -58.89
N TYR A 40 10.62 9.46 -59.08
CA TYR A 40 10.05 9.15 -60.39
C TYR A 40 10.04 10.37 -61.33
N PHE A 41 9.67 11.53 -60.82
CA PHE A 41 9.74 12.80 -61.57
C PHE A 41 11.15 13.10 -62.10
N ILE A 42 12.20 12.93 -61.27
CA ILE A 42 13.59 13.27 -61.62
C ILE A 42 14.19 12.26 -62.57
N THR A 43 13.91 10.97 -62.37
CA THR A 43 14.64 9.88 -63.08
C THR A 43 13.85 9.18 -64.16
N LEU A 44 12.51 9.26 -64.11
CA LEU A 44 11.56 8.47 -64.88
C LEU A 44 11.77 6.93 -64.73
N ASP A 45 12.45 6.53 -63.65
CA ASP A 45 12.74 5.14 -63.35
C ASP A 45 11.59 4.50 -62.55
N ARG A 46 11.04 3.41 -63.12
CA ARG A 46 9.91 2.65 -62.50
C ARG A 46 10.20 2.13 -61.13
N ARG A 47 11.44 2.01 -60.68
CA ARG A 47 11.80 1.61 -59.33
C ARG A 47 11.32 2.64 -58.30
N TYR A 48 11.35 3.94 -58.61
CA TYR A 48 10.81 4.98 -57.74
C TYR A 48 9.28 4.99 -57.72
N ARG A 49 8.65 4.64 -58.87
CA ARG A 49 7.19 4.42 -58.92
C ARG A 49 6.73 3.32 -57.95
N ALA A 50 7.48 2.23 -57.82
CA ALA A 50 7.18 1.19 -56.85
C ALA A 50 7.14 1.70 -55.39
N SER A 51 8.00 2.65 -55.01
CA SER A 51 7.96 3.32 -53.67
C SER A 51 6.72 4.18 -53.50
N TYR A 52 6.29 4.88 -54.56
CA TYR A 52 5.03 5.64 -54.54
C TYR A 52 3.84 4.68 -54.37
N GLU A 53 3.75 3.62 -55.17
CA GLU A 53 2.67 2.62 -55.09
C GLU A 53 2.61 1.96 -53.71
N PHE A 54 3.74 1.60 -53.13
CA PHE A 54 3.82 1.06 -51.78
C PHE A 54 3.22 2.02 -50.75
N GLY A 55 3.58 3.31 -50.80
CA GLY A 55 3.04 4.31 -49.89
C GLY A 55 1.54 4.52 -50.08
N ARG A 56 1.09 4.66 -51.32
CA ARG A 56 -0.33 4.76 -51.68
C ARG A 56 -1.18 3.57 -51.18
N ASP A 57 -0.66 2.36 -51.31
CA ASP A 57 -1.39 1.15 -50.89
C ASP A 57 -1.34 0.88 -49.39
N LEU A 58 -0.32 1.39 -48.68
CA LEU A 58 -0.21 1.31 -47.23
C LEU A 58 -1.17 2.25 -46.52
N TYR A 59 -1.35 3.45 -47.06
CA TYR A 59 -2.13 4.52 -46.44
C TYR A 59 -3.56 4.12 -46.06
N PRO A 60 -4.42 3.59 -46.95
CA PRO A 60 -5.80 3.25 -46.63
C PRO A 60 -5.89 2.16 -45.54
N ARG A 61 -4.96 1.24 -45.48
CA ARG A 61 -4.90 0.21 -44.43
C ARG A 61 -4.56 0.82 -43.08
N ALA A 62 -3.65 1.78 -43.05
CA ALA A 62 -3.23 2.45 -41.82
C ALA A 62 -4.35 3.35 -41.27
N ILE A 63 -5.07 4.08 -42.14
CA ILE A 63 -6.25 4.88 -41.75
C ILE A 63 -7.38 4.02 -41.20
N GLU A 64 -7.75 2.92 -41.88
CA GLU A 64 -8.80 2.04 -41.38
C GLU A 64 -8.44 1.39 -40.03
N ARG A 65 -7.18 1.05 -39.84
CA ARG A 65 -6.68 0.58 -38.54
C ARG A 65 -6.84 1.66 -37.46
N LEU A 66 -6.43 2.90 -37.76
CA LEU A 66 -6.59 4.03 -36.84
C LEU A 66 -8.08 4.27 -36.50
N LYS A 67 -8.96 4.30 -37.49
CA LYS A 67 -10.43 4.44 -37.31
C LYS A 67 -11.00 3.32 -36.42
N THR A 68 -10.56 2.10 -36.63
CA THR A 68 -11.01 0.97 -35.82
C THR A 68 -10.59 1.11 -34.35
N LEU A 69 -9.35 1.54 -34.11
CA LEU A 69 -8.84 1.80 -32.76
C LEU A 69 -9.53 2.98 -32.08
N SER A 70 -9.91 3.99 -32.85
CA SER A 70 -10.59 5.19 -32.31
C SER A 70 -12.04 4.94 -31.89
N ARG A 71 -12.76 4.00 -32.54
CA ARG A 71 -14.14 3.62 -32.19
C ARG A 71 -14.31 3.13 -30.77
N SER A 72 -13.26 2.62 -30.16
CA SER A 72 -13.25 2.17 -28.76
C SER A 72 -12.99 3.30 -27.76
N SER A 73 -12.76 4.53 -28.23
CA SER A 73 -12.53 5.69 -27.37
C SER A 73 -13.85 6.42 -27.06
N GLU A 74 -14.06 6.76 -25.80
CA GLU A 74 -15.21 7.57 -25.37
C GLU A 74 -14.98 9.09 -25.57
N ASP A 75 -13.77 9.50 -25.95
CA ASP A 75 -13.40 10.91 -26.12
C ASP A 75 -13.72 11.39 -27.54
N ALA A 76 -14.78 12.19 -27.67
CA ALA A 76 -15.20 12.80 -28.94
C ALA A 76 -14.14 13.68 -29.62
N ARG A 77 -13.07 14.06 -28.92
CA ARG A 77 -11.93 14.78 -29.51
C ARG A 77 -11.12 13.87 -30.40
N ILE A 78 -10.97 12.61 -30.02
CA ILE A 78 -10.23 11.61 -30.80
C ILE A 78 -10.89 11.38 -32.16
N GLU A 79 -12.21 11.20 -32.17
CA GLU A 79 -12.97 10.99 -33.41
C GLU A 79 -12.77 12.16 -34.39
N ARG A 80 -12.83 13.41 -33.90
CA ARG A 80 -12.57 14.61 -34.72
C ARG A 80 -11.14 14.67 -35.23
N LEU A 81 -10.15 14.35 -34.39
CA LEU A 81 -8.75 14.37 -34.80
C LEU A 81 -8.42 13.25 -35.79
N VAL A 82 -9.06 12.09 -35.67
CA VAL A 82 -8.92 11.01 -36.66
C VAL A 82 -9.51 11.44 -38.02
N ALA A 83 -10.65 12.11 -38.03
CA ALA A 83 -11.22 12.68 -39.26
C ALA A 83 -10.29 13.74 -39.88
N GLU A 84 -9.65 14.61 -39.07
CA GLU A 84 -8.68 15.58 -39.55
C GLU A 84 -7.41 14.92 -40.15
N VAL A 85 -6.96 13.80 -39.55
CA VAL A 85 -5.85 12.99 -40.09
C VAL A 85 -6.22 12.36 -41.44
N GLU A 86 -7.45 11.81 -41.53
CA GLU A 86 -7.99 11.24 -42.77
C GLU A 86 -8.05 12.31 -43.88
N ASP A 87 -8.73 13.42 -43.60
CA ASP A 87 -8.89 14.52 -44.57
C ASP A 87 -7.54 15.05 -45.08
N ALA A 88 -6.59 15.26 -44.16
CA ALA A 88 -5.24 15.78 -44.54
C ALA A 88 -4.43 14.74 -45.31
N GLY A 89 -4.54 13.48 -44.94
CA GLY A 89 -3.87 12.37 -45.60
C GLY A 89 -4.44 12.09 -46.98
N ASP A 90 -5.76 12.07 -47.13
CA ASP A 90 -6.43 11.89 -48.41
C ASP A 90 -6.05 13.01 -49.39
N ALA A 91 -6.05 14.28 -48.93
CA ALA A 91 -5.61 15.42 -49.76
C ALA A 91 -4.16 15.27 -50.20
N LYS A 92 -3.27 14.75 -49.31
CA LYS A 92 -1.86 14.54 -49.67
C LYS A 92 -1.68 13.42 -50.68
N ILE A 93 -2.36 12.28 -50.47
CA ILE A 93 -2.26 11.13 -51.40
C ILE A 93 -2.84 11.50 -52.77
N GLU A 94 -3.95 12.24 -52.81
CA GLU A 94 -4.58 12.70 -54.04
C GLU A 94 -3.66 13.67 -54.83
N GLU A 95 -3.01 14.64 -54.14
CA GLU A 95 -2.02 15.54 -54.73
C GLU A 95 -0.88 14.76 -55.38
N LEU A 96 -0.36 13.74 -54.69
CA LEU A 96 0.70 12.89 -55.20
C LEU A 96 0.25 12.08 -56.41
N ALA A 97 -0.99 11.52 -56.39
CA ALA A 97 -1.59 10.74 -57.48
C ALA A 97 -1.70 11.59 -58.76
N GLN A 98 -2.28 12.77 -58.64
CA GLN A 98 -2.43 13.71 -59.77
C GLN A 98 -1.07 14.10 -60.39
N THR A 99 -0.06 14.27 -59.54
CA THR A 99 1.29 14.59 -60.04
C THR A 99 1.91 13.40 -60.77
N VAL A 100 1.74 12.18 -60.28
CA VAL A 100 2.22 10.95 -60.95
C VAL A 100 1.51 10.74 -62.28
N GLU A 101 0.20 10.97 -62.35
CA GLU A 101 -0.59 10.90 -63.62
C GLU A 101 -0.07 11.85 -64.67
N LEU A 102 0.26 13.10 -64.32
CA LEU A 102 0.89 14.06 -65.24
C LEU A 102 2.24 13.56 -65.76
N ILE A 103 3.06 12.95 -64.90
CA ILE A 103 4.35 12.39 -65.32
C ILE A 103 4.11 11.21 -66.32
N GLU A 104 3.15 10.35 -66.06
CA GLU A 104 2.82 9.22 -66.91
C GLU A 104 2.22 9.61 -68.26
N ALA A 105 1.44 10.69 -68.27
CA ALA A 105 0.93 11.30 -69.47
C ALA A 105 2.00 12.05 -70.30
N GLY A 106 3.24 12.18 -69.82
CA GLY A 106 4.31 12.93 -70.44
C GLY A 106 4.21 14.46 -70.28
N GLU A 107 3.28 14.92 -69.43
CA GLU A 107 3.06 16.36 -69.13
C GLU A 107 4.05 16.85 -68.08
N ILE A 108 5.36 16.73 -68.39
CA ILE A 108 6.43 16.97 -67.43
C ILE A 108 6.44 18.42 -66.90
N VAL A 109 6.11 19.39 -67.74
CA VAL A 109 6.05 20.82 -67.33
C VAL A 109 4.91 21.06 -66.32
N ALA A 110 3.75 20.48 -66.58
CA ALA A 110 2.61 20.57 -65.64
C ALA A 110 2.92 19.88 -64.30
N ALA A 111 3.54 18.70 -64.34
CA ALA A 111 4.02 18.01 -63.14
C ALA A 111 5.03 18.85 -62.34
N GLN A 112 5.99 19.50 -63.03
CA GLN A 112 6.96 20.39 -62.41
C GLN A 112 6.29 21.58 -61.72
N GLN A 113 5.36 22.27 -62.43
CA GLN A 113 4.61 23.39 -61.87
C GLN A 113 3.86 22.99 -60.60
N ARG A 114 3.25 21.81 -60.60
CA ARG A 114 2.54 21.29 -59.43
C ARG A 114 3.47 21.00 -58.24
N ILE A 115 4.62 20.39 -58.48
CA ILE A 115 5.64 20.18 -57.46
C ILE A 115 6.16 21.51 -56.89
N LEU A 116 6.30 22.53 -57.71
CA LEU A 116 6.78 23.85 -57.31
C LEU A 116 5.68 24.74 -56.68
N SER A 117 4.41 24.39 -56.76
CA SER A 117 3.29 25.17 -56.21
C SER A 117 3.25 25.25 -54.69
N ASN A 118 4.07 24.50 -53.98
CA ASN A 118 4.07 24.32 -52.53
C ASN A 118 2.80 23.64 -51.94
N GLU A 119 1.80 23.28 -52.74
CA GLU A 119 0.61 22.60 -52.27
C GLU A 119 0.95 21.30 -51.54
N GLY A 120 1.83 20.49 -52.16
CA GLY A 120 2.28 19.23 -51.58
C GLY A 120 2.96 19.40 -50.21
N ARG A 121 3.71 20.52 -50.03
CA ARG A 121 4.30 20.85 -48.74
C ARG A 121 3.23 21.23 -47.70
N LEU A 122 2.23 22.01 -48.09
CA LEU A 122 1.13 22.40 -47.19
C LEU A 122 0.30 21.21 -46.75
N TYR A 123 0.01 20.27 -47.66
CA TYR A 123 -0.72 19.03 -47.29
C TYR A 123 0.09 18.16 -46.34
N MET A 124 1.41 18.02 -46.56
CA MET A 124 2.27 17.25 -45.63
C MET A 124 2.37 17.94 -44.26
N GLU A 125 2.47 19.28 -44.20
CA GLU A 125 2.45 20.03 -42.93
C GLU A 125 1.13 19.84 -42.16
N ARG A 126 -0.02 19.91 -42.87
CA ARG A 126 -1.33 19.63 -42.26
C ARG A 126 -1.45 18.22 -41.70
N LEU A 127 -0.98 17.24 -42.50
CA LEU A 127 -0.98 15.85 -42.05
C LEU A 127 -0.11 15.65 -40.79
N ASN A 128 1.11 16.16 -40.80
CA ASN A 128 2.02 16.06 -39.66
C ASN A 128 1.47 16.77 -38.42
N ASP A 129 0.83 17.92 -38.58
CA ASP A 129 0.19 18.63 -37.48
C ASP A 129 -0.99 17.83 -36.88
N ALA A 130 -1.85 17.27 -37.73
CA ALA A 130 -2.97 16.42 -37.31
C ALA A 130 -2.49 15.16 -36.57
N LEU A 131 -1.47 14.47 -37.11
CA LEU A 131 -0.84 13.30 -36.48
C LEU A 131 -0.26 13.65 -35.10
N THR A 132 0.44 14.78 -35.00
CA THR A 132 1.07 15.25 -33.76
C THR A 132 0.03 15.59 -32.70
N ARG A 133 -1.06 16.27 -33.09
CA ARG A 133 -2.16 16.60 -32.18
C ARG A 133 -2.87 15.34 -31.65
N LEU A 134 -3.13 14.38 -32.52
CA LEU A 134 -3.75 13.13 -32.09
C LEU A 134 -2.84 12.34 -31.14
N GLU A 135 -1.56 12.22 -31.45
CA GLU A 135 -0.58 11.56 -30.58
C GLU A 135 -0.50 12.25 -29.21
N ALA A 136 -0.54 13.58 -29.17
CA ALA A 136 -0.49 14.33 -27.91
C ALA A 136 -1.72 14.07 -27.02
N VAL A 137 -2.93 14.00 -27.61
CA VAL A 137 -4.16 13.68 -26.88
C VAL A 137 -4.13 12.25 -26.34
N GLU A 138 -3.77 11.27 -27.16
CA GLU A 138 -3.67 9.86 -26.76
C GLU A 138 -2.60 9.66 -25.65
N ARG A 139 -1.46 10.32 -25.74
CA ARG A 139 -0.42 10.33 -24.71
C ARG A 139 -0.94 10.93 -23.39
N GLY A 140 -1.71 12.02 -23.48
CA GLY A 140 -2.33 12.65 -22.31
C GLY A 140 -3.31 11.72 -21.60
N LEU A 141 -4.14 11.00 -22.34
CA LEU A 141 -5.08 10.01 -21.78
C LEU A 141 -4.35 8.87 -21.09
N GLN A 142 -3.30 8.32 -21.70
CA GLN A 142 -2.49 7.28 -21.10
C GLN A 142 -1.80 7.76 -19.81
N SER A 143 -1.22 8.96 -19.80
CA SER A 143 -0.53 9.50 -18.62
C SER A 143 -1.46 9.74 -17.44
N ASN A 144 -2.69 10.19 -17.71
CA ASN A 144 -3.71 10.41 -16.68
C ASN A 144 -4.17 9.07 -16.06
N ALA A 145 -4.36 8.03 -16.88
CA ALA A 145 -4.71 6.70 -16.41
C ALA A 145 -3.62 6.12 -15.50
N SER A 146 -2.36 6.19 -15.91
CA SER A 146 -1.22 5.76 -15.10
C SER A 146 -1.09 6.54 -13.78
N GLN A 147 -1.30 7.87 -13.80
CA GLN A 147 -1.24 8.68 -12.57
C GLN A 147 -2.37 8.34 -11.59
N GLN A 148 -3.55 7.99 -12.06
CA GLN A 148 -4.66 7.56 -11.20
C GLN A 148 -4.34 6.21 -10.54
N ALA A 149 -3.76 5.26 -11.27
CA ALA A 149 -3.32 3.97 -10.74
C ALA A 149 -2.26 4.15 -9.62
N PHE A 150 -1.22 4.96 -9.84
CA PHE A 150 -0.20 5.27 -8.84
C PHE A 150 -0.73 6.01 -7.60
N ARG A 151 -1.80 6.81 -7.72
CA ARG A 151 -2.41 7.49 -6.57
C ARG A 151 -3.16 6.52 -5.66
N SER A 152 -3.82 5.52 -6.19
CA SER A 152 -4.51 4.50 -5.40
C SER A 152 -3.53 3.61 -4.63
N GLU A 153 -2.43 3.18 -5.24
CA GLU A 153 -1.35 2.43 -4.56
C GLU A 153 -0.70 3.22 -3.42
N ARG A 154 -0.48 4.52 -3.63
CA ARG A 154 0.17 5.37 -2.62
C ARG A 154 -0.66 5.57 -1.35
N GLN A 155 -1.97 5.32 -1.39
CA GLN A 155 -2.86 5.37 -0.21
C GLN A 155 -2.88 4.05 0.58
N VAL A 156 -2.59 2.92 -0.03
CA VAL A 156 -2.60 1.60 0.63
C VAL A 156 -1.42 1.45 1.59
N LEU A 157 -0.23 1.92 1.21
CA LEU A 157 0.97 1.80 2.04
C LEU A 157 0.85 2.49 3.41
N PRO A 158 0.41 3.76 3.53
CA PRO A 158 0.23 4.40 4.83
C PRO A 158 -0.86 3.73 5.67
N LEU A 159 -1.93 3.23 5.04
CA LEU A 159 -2.98 2.50 5.75
C LEU A 159 -2.44 1.20 6.37
N LEU A 160 -1.62 0.43 5.64
CA LEU A 160 -0.96 -0.76 6.16
C LEU A 160 -0.01 -0.43 7.33
N VAL A 161 0.77 0.64 7.20
CA VAL A 161 1.67 1.07 8.28
C VAL A 161 0.89 1.46 9.53
N VAL A 162 -0.18 2.24 9.40
CA VAL A 162 -1.06 2.62 10.53
C VAL A 162 -1.67 1.39 11.19
N THR A 163 -2.17 0.45 10.42
CA THR A 163 -2.75 -0.80 10.94
C THR A 163 -1.72 -1.62 11.69
N LEU A 164 -0.50 -1.73 11.18
CA LEU A 164 0.60 -2.46 11.81
C LEU A 164 1.00 -1.81 13.15
N VAL A 165 1.09 -0.47 13.18
CA VAL A 165 1.41 0.30 14.41
C VAL A 165 0.32 0.12 15.46
N LEU A 166 -0.95 0.18 15.08
CA LEU A 166 -2.08 -0.05 16.01
C LEU A 166 -2.06 -1.48 16.57
N MET A 167 -1.75 -2.47 15.76
CA MET A 167 -1.66 -3.86 16.19
C MET A 167 -0.50 -4.08 17.16
N ALA A 168 0.67 -3.49 16.88
CA ALA A 168 1.82 -3.52 17.78
C ALA A 168 1.55 -2.81 19.12
N ALA A 169 0.88 -1.66 19.09
CA ALA A 169 0.48 -0.93 20.29
C ALA A 169 -0.54 -1.73 21.13
N GLY A 170 -1.51 -2.37 20.48
CA GLY A 170 -2.48 -3.25 21.15
C GLY A 170 -1.83 -4.46 21.84
N LEU A 171 -0.90 -5.12 21.17
CA LEU A 171 -0.10 -6.20 21.74
C LEU A 171 0.75 -5.74 22.92
N GLY A 172 1.43 -4.61 22.79
CA GLY A 172 2.22 -4.03 23.88
C GLY A 172 1.38 -3.65 25.10
N PHE A 173 0.21 -3.07 24.88
CA PHE A 173 -0.73 -2.72 25.94
C PHE A 173 -1.28 -3.97 26.64
N GLY A 174 -1.66 -5.01 25.87
CA GLY A 174 -2.09 -6.29 26.42
C GLY A 174 -1.02 -6.96 27.28
N LEU A 175 0.24 -6.93 26.86
CA LEU A 175 1.36 -7.46 27.63
C LEU A 175 1.57 -6.70 28.96
N VAL A 176 1.47 -5.36 28.93
CA VAL A 176 1.57 -4.54 30.15
C VAL A 176 0.44 -4.85 31.13
N LEU A 177 -0.80 -5.02 30.64
CA LEU A 177 -1.94 -5.41 31.49
C LEU A 177 -1.74 -6.80 32.09
N ALA A 178 -1.29 -7.79 31.32
CA ALA A 178 -1.01 -9.14 31.81
C ALA A 178 0.09 -9.13 32.89
N MET A 179 1.17 -8.37 32.70
CA MET A 179 2.22 -8.22 33.70
C MET A 179 1.73 -7.53 34.98
N ARG A 180 0.83 -6.55 34.87
CA ARG A 180 0.22 -5.90 36.06
C ARG A 180 -0.70 -6.86 36.81
N ALA A 181 -1.51 -7.64 36.12
CA ALA A 181 -2.39 -8.64 36.73
C ALA A 181 -1.59 -9.70 37.49
N SER A 182 -0.56 -10.29 36.87
CA SER A 182 0.29 -11.29 37.51
C SER A 182 1.05 -10.75 38.74
N ARG A 183 1.47 -9.48 38.72
CA ARG A 183 2.07 -8.84 39.90
C ARG A 183 1.07 -8.62 41.03
N ALA A 184 -0.18 -8.26 40.71
CA ALA A 184 -1.23 -8.09 41.72
C ALA A 184 -1.58 -9.43 42.39
N GLU A 185 -1.68 -10.50 41.62
CA GLU A 185 -1.90 -11.86 42.16
C GLU A 185 -0.73 -12.31 43.06
N ALA A 186 0.51 -12.08 42.66
CA ALA A 186 1.68 -12.43 43.46
C ALA A 186 1.76 -11.61 44.78
N LEU A 187 1.33 -10.37 44.78
CA LEU A 187 1.25 -9.56 46.00
C LEU A 187 0.13 -10.01 46.92
N ALA A 188 -1.03 -10.36 46.38
CA ALA A 188 -2.15 -10.87 47.14
C ALA A 188 -1.80 -12.24 47.81
N GLY A 189 -1.14 -13.15 47.10
CA GLY A 189 -0.65 -14.41 47.65
C GLY A 189 0.33 -14.21 48.82
N ARG A 190 1.28 -13.28 48.69
CA ARG A 190 2.22 -12.96 49.78
C ARG A 190 1.54 -12.33 51.00
N ALA A 191 0.53 -11.49 50.78
CA ALA A 191 -0.26 -10.93 51.89
C ALA A 191 -0.99 -12.01 52.68
N GLN A 192 -1.58 -12.96 51.97
CA GLN A 192 -2.29 -14.10 52.61
C GLN A 192 -1.32 -15.01 53.37
N GLU A 193 -0.15 -15.35 52.83
CA GLU A 193 0.88 -16.11 53.55
C GLU A 193 1.35 -15.43 54.82
N LEU A 194 1.52 -14.07 54.79
CA LEU A 194 1.87 -13.29 55.97
C LEU A 194 0.76 -13.32 57.03
N GLU A 195 -0.49 -13.21 56.64
CA GLU A 195 -1.63 -13.25 57.52
C GLU A 195 -1.76 -14.64 58.20
N GLU A 196 -1.63 -15.71 57.43
CA GLU A 196 -1.61 -17.10 57.98
C GLU A 196 -0.42 -17.33 58.92
N ALA A 197 0.77 -16.81 58.63
CA ALA A 197 1.93 -16.92 59.47
C ALA A 197 1.73 -16.15 60.79
N ARG A 198 1.12 -14.97 60.72
CA ARG A 198 0.75 -14.18 61.89
C ARG A 198 -0.27 -14.91 62.77
N ASP A 199 -1.33 -15.45 62.19
CA ASP A 199 -2.36 -16.17 62.91
C ASP A 199 -1.79 -17.43 63.61
N ARG A 200 -0.88 -18.15 62.95
CA ARG A 200 -0.17 -19.29 63.57
C ARG A 200 0.73 -18.82 64.74
N ALA A 201 1.43 -17.72 64.58
CA ALA A 201 2.25 -17.16 65.65
C ALA A 201 1.42 -16.71 66.85
N ASP A 202 0.27 -16.05 66.60
CA ASP A 202 -0.66 -15.66 67.67
C ASP A 202 -1.26 -16.86 68.40
N LEU A 203 -1.61 -17.92 67.66
CA LEU A 203 -2.13 -19.14 68.25
C LEU A 203 -1.08 -19.87 69.13
N LEU A 204 0.16 -19.95 68.66
CA LEU A 204 1.29 -20.50 69.43
C LEU A 204 1.59 -19.68 70.66
N ALA A 205 1.55 -18.33 70.55
CA ALA A 205 1.75 -17.45 71.71
C ALA A 205 0.67 -17.65 72.79
N ARG A 206 -0.60 -17.79 72.37
CA ARG A 206 -1.71 -18.09 73.32
C ARG A 206 -1.53 -19.46 73.98
N GLU A 207 -1.17 -20.50 73.22
CA GLU A 207 -0.94 -21.85 73.74
C GLU A 207 0.24 -21.87 74.72
N LEU A 208 1.34 -21.16 74.37
CA LEU A 208 2.51 -21.00 75.24
C LEU A 208 2.13 -20.32 76.55
N ASN A 209 1.37 -19.21 76.43
CA ASN A 209 0.90 -18.46 77.61
C ASN A 209 0.01 -19.32 78.50
N HIS A 210 -0.88 -20.13 77.90
CA HIS A 210 -1.70 -21.03 78.65
C HIS A 210 -0.88 -22.14 79.34
N ARG A 211 0.13 -22.70 78.68
CA ARG A 211 1.05 -23.69 79.28
C ARG A 211 1.89 -23.10 80.41
N VAL A 212 2.37 -21.92 80.30
CA VAL A 212 3.12 -21.19 81.32
C VAL A 212 2.24 -20.99 82.57
N LYS A 213 0.97 -20.55 82.36
CA LYS A 213 0.01 -20.42 83.48
C LYS A 213 -0.24 -21.76 84.24
N ASN A 214 -0.40 -22.85 83.43
CA ASN A 214 -0.60 -24.19 84.03
C ASN A 214 0.66 -24.64 84.81
N LEU A 215 1.87 -24.38 84.26
CA LEU A 215 3.12 -24.72 84.97
C LEU A 215 3.23 -23.97 86.28
N PHE A 216 2.91 -22.69 86.34
CA PHE A 216 2.94 -21.87 87.58
C PHE A 216 1.88 -22.40 88.59
N ALA A 217 0.72 -22.80 88.10
CA ALA A 217 -0.31 -23.38 88.99
C ALA A 217 0.16 -24.71 89.65
N VAL A 218 0.86 -25.57 88.88
CA VAL A 218 1.45 -26.82 89.42
C VAL A 218 2.57 -26.48 90.42
N ILE A 219 3.47 -25.52 90.08
CA ILE A 219 4.53 -25.10 91.02
C ILE A 219 3.93 -24.56 92.31
N LEU A 220 2.88 -23.75 92.24
CA LEU A 220 2.19 -23.19 93.38
C LEU A 220 1.54 -24.31 94.27
N ALA A 221 0.97 -25.30 93.64
CA ALA A 221 0.41 -26.48 94.32
C ALA A 221 1.49 -27.27 95.04
N ILE A 222 2.65 -27.50 94.41
CA ILE A 222 3.77 -28.21 95.03
C ILE A 222 4.31 -27.41 96.23
N VAL A 223 4.51 -26.12 96.09
CA VAL A 223 4.99 -25.21 97.18
C VAL A 223 4.03 -25.28 98.37
N ARG A 224 2.72 -25.19 98.14
CA ARG A 224 1.73 -25.28 99.19
C ARG A 224 1.68 -26.66 99.82
N MET A 225 1.85 -27.72 99.03
CA MET A 225 1.88 -29.12 99.58
C MET A 225 3.15 -29.34 100.43
N SER A 226 4.29 -28.82 100.05
CA SER A 226 5.55 -28.96 100.78
C SER A 226 5.52 -28.32 102.18
N GLY A 227 4.67 -27.30 102.37
CA GLY A 227 4.50 -26.65 103.69
C GLY A 227 3.43 -27.31 104.57
N ARG A 228 2.71 -28.27 104.08
CA ARG A 228 1.66 -28.97 104.83
C ARG A 228 2.28 -29.75 106.00
N GLY A 229 1.83 -29.48 107.25
CA GLY A 229 2.28 -30.12 108.48
C GLY A 229 3.45 -29.49 109.24
N GLN A 230 3.94 -28.33 108.70
CA GLN A 230 5.01 -27.56 109.36
C GLN A 230 4.55 -26.10 109.56
N PRO A 231 4.00 -25.74 110.74
CA PRO A 231 3.49 -24.37 111.01
C PRO A 231 4.54 -23.31 110.87
N GLU A 232 5.80 -23.61 111.14
CA GLU A 232 6.91 -22.68 111.08
C GLU A 232 7.28 -22.32 109.60
N ALA A 233 6.93 -23.12 108.61
CA ALA A 233 7.18 -22.91 107.18
C ALA A 233 6.09 -22.06 106.52
N ALA A 234 4.95 -21.82 107.17
CA ALA A 234 3.83 -21.11 106.55
C ALA A 234 4.20 -19.67 106.06
N PRO A 235 4.96 -18.85 106.81
CA PRO A 235 5.32 -17.50 106.31
C PRO A 235 6.22 -17.55 105.05
N VAL A 236 7.08 -18.51 104.95
CA VAL A 236 7.97 -18.71 103.82
C VAL A 236 7.20 -19.19 102.56
N VAL A 237 6.27 -20.10 102.72
CA VAL A 237 5.38 -20.60 101.67
C VAL A 237 4.49 -19.50 101.10
N ASP A 238 3.91 -18.69 102.00
CA ASP A 238 3.07 -17.53 101.63
C ASP A 238 3.89 -16.47 100.87
N ASN A 239 5.13 -16.21 101.25
CA ASN A 239 6.01 -15.27 100.59
C ASN A 239 6.39 -15.77 99.14
N ILE A 240 6.71 -17.10 99.02
CA ILE A 240 7.01 -17.68 97.74
C ILE A 240 5.76 -17.69 96.83
N ALA A 241 4.59 -18.03 97.39
CA ALA A 241 3.33 -17.97 96.67
C ALA A 241 2.98 -16.61 96.12
N ALA A 242 3.16 -15.58 96.96
CA ALA A 242 2.96 -14.14 96.56
C ALA A 242 3.90 -13.74 95.42
N ARG A 243 5.18 -14.12 95.51
CA ARG A 243 6.16 -13.79 94.42
C ARG A 243 5.81 -14.51 93.12
N ILE A 244 5.36 -15.76 93.16
CA ILE A 244 4.91 -16.51 91.98
C ILE A 244 3.64 -15.87 91.40
N HIS A 245 2.71 -15.41 92.21
CA HIS A 245 1.55 -14.64 91.72
C HIS A 245 1.93 -13.36 91.06
N ALA A 246 2.87 -12.60 91.62
CA ALA A 246 3.39 -11.36 91.01
C ALA A 246 4.07 -11.62 89.65
N LEU A 247 4.84 -12.72 89.54
CA LEU A 247 5.44 -13.12 88.27
C LEU A 247 4.38 -13.52 87.24
N LEU A 248 3.31 -14.16 87.62
CA LEU A 248 2.17 -14.53 86.78
C LEU A 248 1.42 -13.33 86.27
N GLU A 249 1.21 -12.30 87.10
CA GLU A 249 0.59 -11.05 86.72
C GLU A 249 1.48 -10.26 85.73
N ALA A 250 2.80 -10.17 86.00
CA ALA A 250 3.74 -9.54 85.08
C ALA A 250 3.84 -10.24 83.72
N HIS A 251 3.58 -11.52 83.62
CA HIS A 251 3.59 -12.28 82.38
C HIS A 251 2.26 -12.19 81.60
N ASN A 252 1.21 -11.65 82.16
CA ASN A 252 -0.10 -11.44 81.53
C ASN A 252 -0.23 -10.11 80.81
N VAL A 253 0.81 -9.30 80.74
CA VAL A 253 0.91 -8.04 79.95
C VAL A 253 1.46 -8.37 78.58
#